data_0461084b5b40bbe29c773ba3d50fdf0e
#
_entry.id   0461084b5b40bbe29c773ba3d50fdf0e
#
_cell.length_a   1.000
_cell.length_b   1.000
_cell.length_c   1.000
_cell.angle_alpha   90.00
_cell.angle_beta   90.00
_cell.angle_gamma   90.00
#
_symmetry.space_group_name_H-M   'P 1'
#
loop_
_entity.id
_entity.type
_entity.pdbx_description
1 polymer ?
#
loop_
_entity_poly.entity_id
_entity_poly.type
_entity_poly.pdbx_seq_one_letter_code
_entity_poly.pdbx_strand_id
1 'polypeptide(L)'
;FIEIKSANPLVAPLIQPNYLSTEIDVQEILEGTRLLRKLAKSPPLAKIIESEIHPGQNVQTDDELMAYIRETAGTVYHPVSTCKMGPNASSDVVDNQLRVHGLYGLRVVDASIFPTVTSGNTNAPTIMVGEKAADIILSAHGEKNI
;
A
#
# COMPACT_ATOMS: atom_id res chain seq x y z
N PHE A 1 11.77 -0.94 -0.40
CA PHE A 1 12.58 0.29 -0.56
C PHE A 1 12.68 0.71 -2.02
N ILE A 2 13.05 1.98 -2.23
CA ILE A 2 13.40 2.54 -3.54
C ILE A 2 14.78 3.19 -3.41
N GLU A 3 15.69 2.89 -4.35
CA GLU A 3 17.06 3.42 -4.35
C GLU A 3 17.46 3.93 -5.72
N ILE A 4 18.21 5.03 -5.75
CA ILE A 4 18.81 5.57 -6.97
C ILE A 4 20.00 4.68 -7.36
N LYS A 5 19.97 4.11 -8.56
CA LYS A 5 21.06 3.27 -9.09
C LYS A 5 22.19 4.05 -9.76
N SER A 6 21.93 5.27 -10.23
CA SER A 6 22.84 6.04 -11.07
C SER A 6 22.53 7.54 -10.96
N ALA A 7 23.54 8.37 -11.16
CA ALA A 7 23.36 9.81 -11.38
C ALA A 7 22.67 10.15 -12.71
N ASN A 8 22.60 9.22 -13.66
CA ASN A 8 21.86 9.40 -14.90
C ASN A 8 20.34 9.24 -14.62
N PRO A 9 19.52 10.31 -14.79
CA PRO A 9 18.10 10.29 -14.49
C PRO A 9 17.28 9.37 -15.42
N LEU A 10 17.84 8.91 -16.52
CA LEU A 10 17.18 7.96 -17.44
C LEU A 10 17.31 6.50 -16.97
N VAL A 11 18.14 6.21 -15.97
CA VAL A 11 18.24 4.88 -15.38
C VAL A 11 17.17 4.73 -14.32
N ALA A 12 16.27 3.75 -14.50
CA ALA A 12 15.21 3.45 -13.55
C ALA A 12 15.79 3.13 -12.16
N PRO A 13 15.13 3.57 -11.07
CA PRO A 13 15.54 3.24 -9.72
C PRO A 13 15.43 1.73 -9.45
N LEU A 14 16.12 1.27 -8.43
CA LEU A 14 15.87 -0.04 -7.84
C LEU A 14 14.59 0.04 -7.00
N ILE A 15 13.61 -0.78 -7.34
CA ILE A 15 12.35 -0.89 -6.60
C ILE A 15 12.28 -2.31 -6.03
N GLN A 16 12.23 -2.43 -4.71
CA GLN A 16 12.16 -3.71 -4.00
C GLN A 16 10.98 -3.68 -3.02
N PRO A 17 9.82 -4.21 -3.40
CA PRO A 17 8.62 -4.24 -2.57
C PRO A 17 8.73 -5.21 -1.39
N ASN A 18 9.46 -6.30 -1.57
CA ASN A 18 9.67 -7.34 -0.55
C ASN A 18 8.38 -8.01 -0.07
N TYR A 19 7.43 -8.25 -0.97
CA TYR A 19 6.14 -8.87 -0.65
C TYR A 19 6.30 -10.18 0.10
N LEU A 20 5.39 -10.44 1.06
CA LEU A 20 5.34 -11.66 1.88
C LEU A 20 6.65 -11.97 2.62
N SER A 21 7.42 -10.94 2.97
CA SER A 21 8.67 -11.09 3.71
C SER A 21 8.47 -11.10 5.23
N THR A 22 7.34 -10.59 5.72
CA THR A 22 7.01 -10.58 7.14
C THR A 22 6.03 -11.69 7.49
N GLU A 23 6.11 -12.19 8.71
CA GLU A 23 5.17 -13.21 9.19
C GLU A 23 3.73 -12.68 9.26
N ILE A 24 3.56 -11.39 9.57
CA ILE A 24 2.25 -10.73 9.59
C ILE A 24 1.61 -10.78 8.21
N ASP A 25 2.33 -10.41 7.14
CA ASP A 25 1.80 -10.45 5.77
C ASP A 25 1.38 -11.88 5.38
N VAL A 26 2.17 -12.88 5.79
CA VAL A 26 1.87 -14.29 5.54
C VAL A 26 0.60 -14.73 6.25
N GLN A 27 0.46 -14.38 7.53
CA GLN A 27 -0.73 -14.72 8.33
C GLN A 27 -1.97 -14.03 7.77
N GLU A 28 -1.91 -12.74 7.49
CA GLU A 28 -3.05 -11.98 6.96
C GLU A 28 -3.56 -12.53 5.63
N ILE A 29 -2.68 -12.89 4.70
CA ILE A 29 -3.10 -13.44 3.41
C ILE A 29 -3.70 -14.85 3.54
N LEU A 30 -3.17 -15.68 4.46
CA LEU A 30 -3.74 -16.98 4.77
C LEU A 30 -5.13 -16.86 5.39
N GLU A 31 -5.29 -15.99 6.39
CA GLU A 31 -6.58 -15.74 7.03
C GLU A 31 -7.60 -15.15 6.06
N GLY A 32 -7.18 -14.21 5.20
CA GLY A 32 -8.00 -13.66 4.13
C GLY A 32 -8.50 -14.75 3.16
N THR A 33 -7.62 -15.65 2.76
CA THR A 33 -7.98 -16.78 1.87
C THR A 33 -8.98 -17.71 2.55
N ARG A 34 -8.79 -18.04 3.83
CA ARG A 34 -9.74 -18.85 4.60
C ARG A 34 -11.08 -18.15 4.78
N LEU A 35 -11.08 -16.82 4.98
CA LEU A 35 -12.30 -16.04 5.07
C LEU A 35 -13.09 -16.09 3.77
N LEU A 36 -12.43 -15.95 2.61
CA LEU A 36 -13.08 -16.08 1.31
C LEU A 36 -13.74 -17.45 1.12
N ARG A 37 -13.06 -18.53 1.50
CA ARG A 37 -13.63 -19.89 1.48
C ARG A 37 -14.84 -20.04 2.43
N LYS A 38 -14.77 -19.41 3.61
CA LYS A 38 -15.89 -19.38 4.57
C LYS A 38 -17.09 -18.62 3.98
N LEU A 39 -16.84 -17.48 3.33
CA LEU A 39 -17.88 -16.70 2.66
C LEU A 39 -18.53 -17.48 1.52
N ALA A 40 -17.74 -18.15 0.69
CA ALA A 40 -18.24 -18.99 -0.41
C ALA A 40 -19.18 -20.10 0.06
N LYS A 41 -18.95 -20.63 1.28
CA LYS A 41 -19.80 -21.65 1.90
C LYS A 41 -21.04 -21.09 2.62
N SER A 42 -21.23 -19.78 2.66
CA SER A 42 -22.41 -19.17 3.29
C SER A 42 -23.68 -19.50 2.49
N PRO A 43 -24.86 -19.65 3.15
CA PRO A 43 -26.07 -20.15 2.50
C PRO A 43 -26.51 -19.40 1.22
N PRO A 44 -26.36 -18.06 1.14
CA PRO A 44 -26.68 -17.35 -0.10
C PRO A 44 -25.73 -17.70 -1.26
N LEU A 45 -24.40 -17.73 -1.00
CA LEU A 45 -23.38 -17.96 -2.03
C LEU A 45 -23.26 -19.44 -2.40
N ALA A 46 -23.38 -20.35 -1.46
CA ALA A 46 -23.30 -21.79 -1.69
C ALA A 46 -24.37 -22.31 -2.67
N LYS A 47 -25.45 -21.56 -2.88
CA LYS A 47 -26.51 -21.92 -3.85
C LYS A 47 -26.13 -21.65 -5.32
N ILE A 48 -25.15 -20.76 -5.53
CA ILE A 48 -24.75 -20.29 -6.86
C ILE A 48 -23.30 -20.64 -7.21
N ILE A 49 -22.49 -21.04 -6.21
CA ILE A 49 -21.11 -21.49 -6.43
C ILE A 49 -21.11 -23.00 -6.64
N GLU A 50 -20.67 -23.43 -7.81
CA GLU A 50 -20.57 -24.83 -8.16
C GLU A 50 -19.30 -25.47 -7.60
N SER A 51 -18.15 -24.81 -7.78
CA SER A 51 -16.86 -25.34 -7.32
C SER A 51 -15.82 -24.22 -7.13
N GLU A 52 -14.81 -24.50 -6.34
CA GLU A 52 -13.60 -23.68 -6.24
C GLU A 52 -12.64 -24.08 -7.36
N ILE A 53 -12.30 -23.12 -8.24
CA ILE A 53 -11.38 -23.33 -9.37
C ILE A 53 -9.93 -23.12 -8.90
N HIS A 54 -9.68 -22.03 -8.16
CA HIS A 54 -8.38 -21.64 -7.66
C HIS A 54 -8.45 -21.25 -6.18
N PRO A 55 -7.51 -21.71 -5.38
CA PRO A 55 -6.46 -22.72 -5.60
C PRO A 55 -6.96 -24.14 -5.86
N GLY A 56 -8.24 -24.40 -5.64
CA GLY A 56 -8.87 -25.70 -5.82
C GLY A 56 -8.94 -26.52 -4.54
N GLN A 57 -9.84 -27.51 -4.54
CA GLN A 57 -10.17 -28.31 -3.35
C GLN A 57 -8.99 -29.17 -2.81
N ASN A 58 -7.97 -29.39 -3.60
CA ASN A 58 -6.81 -30.20 -3.19
C ASN A 58 -5.77 -29.41 -2.35
N VAL A 59 -5.87 -28.08 -2.32
CA VAL A 59 -4.99 -27.19 -1.54
C VAL A 59 -5.67 -26.86 -0.23
N GLN A 60 -5.29 -27.56 0.86
CA GLN A 60 -6.00 -27.44 2.15
C GLN A 60 -5.11 -26.97 3.29
N THR A 61 -3.85 -27.37 3.32
CA THR A 61 -2.91 -26.97 4.37
C THR A 61 -2.36 -25.56 4.15
N ASP A 62 -1.84 -24.95 5.22
CA ASP A 62 -1.23 -23.63 5.14
C ASP A 62 0.00 -23.62 4.24
N ASP A 63 0.80 -24.68 4.27
CA ASP A 63 1.99 -24.81 3.41
C ASP A 63 1.59 -24.89 1.93
N GLU A 64 0.56 -25.65 1.60
CA GLU A 64 0.03 -25.74 0.24
C GLU A 64 -0.58 -24.40 -0.23
N LEU A 65 -1.34 -23.74 0.65
CA LEU A 65 -1.89 -22.40 0.36
C LEU A 65 -0.78 -21.39 0.14
N MET A 66 0.26 -21.38 0.99
CA MET A 66 1.38 -20.46 0.83
C MET A 66 2.21 -20.74 -0.41
N ALA A 67 2.42 -22.00 -0.76
CA ALA A 67 3.08 -22.35 -2.03
C ALA A 67 2.29 -21.79 -3.22
N TYR A 68 0.98 -21.99 -3.25
CA TYR A 68 0.09 -21.44 -4.27
C TYR A 68 0.11 -19.90 -4.29
N ILE A 69 0.00 -19.25 -3.14
CA ILE A 69 0.01 -17.79 -3.01
C ILE A 69 1.33 -17.21 -3.53
N ARG A 70 2.47 -17.79 -3.18
CA ARG A 70 3.78 -17.33 -3.65
C ARG A 70 3.96 -17.44 -5.16
N GLU A 71 3.30 -18.40 -5.78
CA GLU A 71 3.34 -18.60 -7.23
C GLU A 71 2.38 -17.65 -7.97
N THR A 72 1.22 -17.36 -7.38
CA THR A 72 0.11 -16.73 -8.11
C THR A 72 -0.23 -15.31 -7.64
N ALA A 73 0.18 -14.92 -6.43
CA ALA A 73 -0.13 -13.59 -5.91
C ALA A 73 0.58 -12.49 -6.71
N GLY A 74 -0.14 -11.40 -6.93
CA GLY A 74 0.35 -10.21 -7.59
C GLY A 74 0.01 -8.95 -6.84
N THR A 75 0.64 -7.85 -7.23
CA THR A 75 0.32 -6.53 -6.69
C THR A 75 -0.96 -5.98 -7.31
N VAL A 76 -1.73 -5.24 -6.50
CA VAL A 76 -2.87 -4.43 -6.97
C VAL A 76 -2.47 -2.97 -7.20
N TYR A 77 -1.17 -2.69 -7.26
CA TYR A 77 -0.59 -1.38 -7.61
C TYR A 77 -1.00 -0.24 -6.68
N HIS A 78 -0.99 -0.50 -5.38
CA HIS A 78 -1.24 0.50 -4.33
C HIS A 78 -0.01 0.73 -3.43
N PRO A 79 1.19 1.05 -3.99
CA PRO A 79 2.37 1.33 -3.18
C PRO A 79 2.20 2.63 -2.41
N VAL A 80 2.69 2.64 -1.15
CA VAL A 80 2.65 3.78 -0.24
C VAL A 80 3.93 3.86 0.60
N SER A 81 4.04 4.88 1.46
CA SER A 81 5.01 4.96 2.57
C SER A 81 6.48 5.16 2.21
N THR A 82 6.85 5.34 0.93
CA THR A 82 8.26 5.57 0.55
C THR A 82 8.78 6.96 0.92
N CYS A 83 7.86 7.93 1.20
CA CYS A 83 8.16 9.24 1.75
C CYS A 83 7.33 9.49 3.03
N LYS A 84 7.33 8.50 3.93
CA LYS A 84 6.47 8.44 5.11
C LYS A 84 6.43 9.76 5.89
N MET A 85 5.22 10.20 6.24
CA MET A 85 4.98 11.35 7.08
C MET A 85 5.15 10.99 8.56
N GLY A 86 5.81 11.87 9.29
CA GLY A 86 5.97 11.75 10.73
C GLY A 86 6.84 12.84 11.32
N PRO A 87 6.92 12.92 12.66
CA PRO A 87 7.64 13.98 13.35
C PRO A 87 9.17 13.77 13.41
N ASN A 88 9.65 12.59 13.11
CA ASN A 88 11.06 12.23 13.35
C ASN A 88 11.87 12.23 12.04
N ALA A 89 12.67 13.27 11.84
CA ALA A 89 13.52 13.44 10.65
C ALA A 89 14.53 12.31 10.40
N SER A 90 14.79 11.43 11.39
CA SER A 90 15.68 10.27 11.20
C SER A 90 14.98 9.04 10.61
N SER A 91 13.66 8.98 10.68
CA SER A 91 12.85 7.85 10.22
C SER A 91 11.74 8.24 9.25
N ASP A 92 11.43 9.53 9.15
CA ASP A 92 10.33 10.07 8.38
C ASP A 92 10.86 11.06 7.34
N VAL A 93 10.19 11.13 6.18
CA VAL A 93 10.64 11.97 5.07
C VAL A 93 9.99 13.35 5.10
N VAL A 94 8.71 13.43 5.46
CA VAL A 94 7.98 14.70 5.53
C VAL A 94 7.32 14.91 6.90
N ASP A 95 7.12 16.17 7.26
CA ASP A 95 6.37 16.57 8.44
C ASP A 95 4.85 16.61 8.19
N ASN A 96 4.06 17.01 9.20
CA ASN A 96 2.61 17.14 9.09
C ASN A 96 2.13 18.31 8.20
N GLN A 97 3.04 19.12 7.69
CA GLN A 97 2.81 20.15 6.66
C GLN A 97 3.31 19.69 5.29
N LEU A 98 3.62 18.38 5.15
CA LEU A 98 4.13 17.73 3.95
C LEU A 98 5.49 18.25 3.48
N ARG A 99 6.22 18.99 4.32
CA ARG A 99 7.55 19.54 4.02
C ARG A 99 8.60 18.47 4.25
N VAL A 100 9.53 18.35 3.32
CA VAL A 100 10.67 17.42 3.46
C VAL A 100 11.58 17.88 4.59
N HIS A 101 11.85 16.99 5.54
CA HIS A 101 12.75 17.26 6.64
C HIS A 101 14.15 17.64 6.13
N GLY A 102 14.70 18.72 6.69
CA GLY A 102 16.04 19.19 6.35
C GLY A 102 16.18 19.96 5.04
N LEU A 103 15.09 20.13 4.27
CA LEU A 103 15.07 20.91 3.04
C LEU A 103 14.04 22.03 3.10
N TYR A 104 14.36 23.14 2.43
CA TYR A 104 13.46 24.30 2.32
C TYR A 104 12.76 24.31 0.97
N GLY A 105 11.47 24.69 0.96
CA GLY A 105 10.70 24.91 -0.25
C GLY A 105 10.29 23.62 -1.00
N LEU A 106 10.45 22.45 -0.39
CA LEU A 106 10.07 21.16 -0.98
C LEU A 106 9.01 20.46 -0.15
N ARG A 107 7.99 19.94 -0.82
CA ARG A 107 6.95 19.07 -0.26
C ARG A 107 6.77 17.81 -1.10
N VAL A 108 6.26 16.76 -0.47
CA VAL A 108 5.76 15.55 -1.14
C VAL A 108 4.26 15.48 -0.93
N VAL A 109 3.50 15.31 -2.03
CA VAL A 109 2.03 15.37 -2.03
C VAL A 109 1.47 14.22 -2.87
N ASP A 110 1.62 13.01 -2.40
CA ASP A 110 1.10 11.80 -3.03
C ASP A 110 0.97 10.65 -2.02
N ALA A 111 0.61 9.45 -2.46
CA ALA A 111 0.42 8.29 -1.61
C ALA A 111 1.68 7.85 -0.85
N SER A 112 2.87 8.30 -1.26
CA SER A 112 4.13 7.94 -0.58
C SER A 112 4.24 8.47 0.83
N ILE A 113 3.45 9.53 1.18
CA ILE A 113 3.45 10.12 2.52
C ILE A 113 2.70 9.29 3.57
N PHE A 114 1.87 8.33 3.19
CA PHE A 114 1.11 7.56 4.17
C PHE A 114 2.05 6.82 5.13
N PRO A 115 1.80 6.86 6.44
CA PRO A 115 2.61 6.13 7.42
C PRO A 115 2.51 4.60 7.26
N THR A 116 1.32 4.12 6.85
CA THR A 116 1.01 2.71 6.58
C THR A 116 0.06 2.60 5.41
N VAL A 117 -0.10 1.40 4.85
CA VAL A 117 -1.09 1.14 3.82
C VAL A 117 -2.51 1.37 4.36
N THR A 118 -3.38 1.93 3.54
CA THR A 118 -4.79 2.14 3.87
C THR A 118 -5.57 0.82 3.81
N SER A 119 -6.69 0.73 4.54
CA SER A 119 -7.55 -0.47 4.56
C SER A 119 -8.32 -0.73 3.25
N GLY A 120 -8.21 0.16 2.29
CA GLY A 120 -8.85 0.05 0.97
C GLY A 120 -7.97 0.66 -0.11
N ASN A 121 -8.47 0.70 -1.34
CA ASN A 121 -7.78 1.24 -2.49
C ASN A 121 -7.31 2.67 -2.26
N THR A 122 -6.10 2.99 -2.70
CA THR A 122 -5.41 4.26 -2.37
C THR A 122 -5.89 5.48 -3.15
N ASN A 123 -6.74 5.32 -4.17
CA ASN A 123 -7.16 6.43 -5.04
C ASN A 123 -7.85 7.57 -4.26
N ALA A 124 -8.91 7.25 -3.52
CA ALA A 124 -9.67 8.27 -2.77
C ALA A 124 -8.81 8.96 -1.69
N PRO A 125 -8.06 8.25 -0.83
CA PRO A 125 -7.17 8.91 0.11
C PRO A 125 -6.04 9.71 -0.55
N THR A 126 -5.56 9.33 -1.74
CA THR A 126 -4.55 10.13 -2.46
C THR A 126 -5.13 11.44 -2.99
N ILE A 127 -6.37 11.43 -3.48
CA ILE A 127 -7.10 12.66 -3.86
C ILE A 127 -7.24 13.56 -2.63
N MET A 128 -7.64 13.00 -1.48
CA MET A 128 -7.75 13.75 -0.22
C MET A 128 -6.41 14.39 0.19
N VAL A 129 -5.29 13.69 -0.01
CA VAL A 129 -3.95 14.26 0.24
C VAL A 129 -3.70 15.47 -0.66
N GLY A 130 -4.05 15.39 -1.94
CA GLY A 130 -3.92 16.51 -2.90
C GLY A 130 -4.72 17.74 -2.47
N GLU A 131 -6.01 17.56 -2.17
CA GLU A 131 -6.92 18.61 -1.70
C GLU A 131 -6.40 19.26 -0.40
N LYS A 132 -6.05 18.42 0.59
CA LYS A 132 -5.52 18.92 1.87
C LYS A 132 -4.19 19.65 1.73
N ALA A 133 -3.33 19.18 0.84
CA ALA A 133 -2.06 19.84 0.58
C ALA A 133 -2.24 21.21 -0.08
N ALA A 134 -3.22 21.36 -0.99
CA ALA A 134 -3.56 22.65 -1.57
C ALA A 134 -3.93 23.66 -0.47
N ASP A 135 -4.80 23.28 0.47
CA ASP A 135 -5.17 24.13 1.61
C ASP A 135 -3.94 24.53 2.46
N ILE A 136 -3.07 23.56 2.77
CA ILE A 136 -1.86 23.79 3.55
C ILE A 136 -0.92 24.78 2.84
N ILE A 137 -0.75 24.64 1.52
CA ILE A 137 0.14 25.48 0.72
C ILE A 137 -0.42 26.91 0.63
N LEU A 138 -1.70 27.06 0.30
CA LEU A 138 -2.37 28.37 0.20
C LEU A 138 -2.31 29.10 1.54
N SER A 139 -2.64 28.42 2.64
CA SER A 139 -2.56 28.99 3.98
C SER A 139 -1.13 29.44 4.35
N ALA A 140 -0.11 28.69 3.95
CA ALA A 140 1.29 29.05 4.20
C ALA A 140 1.74 30.29 3.40
N HIS A 141 1.08 30.59 2.28
CA HIS A 141 1.35 31.79 1.46
C HIS A 141 0.44 32.98 1.79
N GLY A 142 -0.41 32.88 2.83
CA GLY A 142 -1.32 33.93 3.27
C GLY A 142 -2.55 34.09 2.38
N GLU A 143 -2.81 33.18 1.47
CA GLU A 143 -4.04 33.13 0.67
C GLU A 143 -5.14 32.44 1.47
N LYS A 144 -6.30 33.12 1.60
CA LYS A 144 -7.48 32.51 2.21
C LYS A 144 -8.14 31.58 1.19
N ASN A 145 -8.58 30.41 1.65
CA ASN A 145 -9.39 29.48 0.87
C ASN A 145 -10.58 30.23 0.23
N ILE A 146 -10.77 30.05 -1.05
CA ILE A 146 -11.92 30.52 -1.81
C ILE A 146 -13.11 29.60 -1.53
#